data_7ee80a291d67c0d9740f4d6c69b341a1
#
_entry.id   7ee80a291d67c0d9740f4d6c69b341a1
#
_cell.length_a   1.000
_cell.length_b   1.000
_cell.length_c   1.000
_cell.angle_alpha   90.00
_cell.angle_beta   90.00
_cell.angle_gamma   90.00
#
_symmetry.space_group_name_H-M   'P 1'
#
loop_
_entity.id
_entity.type
_entity.pdbx_description
1 polymer ?
#
loop_
_entity_poly.entity_id
_entity_poly.type
_entity_poly.pdbx_seq_one_letter_code
_entity_poly.pdbx_strand_id
1 'polypeptide(L)'
;MSTLILTVTRACNLRCVYCPTVKDGWPSLSLEDAKRGVDLFVERYGGGTMKLFGGEPLMVPEVVRGVMEHALRYPSIERVYLSTNGLGLDAGWLDFLRHYPKAVLTISLDGKPEDNRTFRRPVGGAPDAYDHVVGLRDALASVPRVVITQTIPPRTAARAAENFQHLVDLGFWRFNLLPGYYIPWQQERVVELRRGFDGIRRIILDRWAKGERLYLRNLFTLQPTPFFNTGMIVDTDATIHPSNVGLSGSLDELLGETRVGSLDDPPSREAIEAKAASINGLLEHKLPPRVWQSTLAVDAELTRLCRSLYPAWVRDRARRRQRPEDAA
;
A
#
# COMPACT_ATOMS: atom_id res chain seq x y z
N MET A 1 2.64 -16.39 0.65
CA MET A 1 2.92 -15.82 1.99
C MET A 1 1.62 -15.23 2.50
N SER A 2 1.17 -15.65 3.68
CA SER A 2 -0.07 -15.20 4.29
C SER A 2 0.03 -13.74 4.73
N THR A 3 -1.09 -13.02 4.69
CA THR A 3 -1.12 -11.60 5.05
C THR A 3 -2.29 -11.33 5.98
N LEU A 4 -2.01 -10.70 7.12
CA LEU A 4 -2.99 -10.03 7.97
C LEU A 4 -3.08 -8.56 7.59
N ILE A 5 -4.28 -8.03 7.45
CA ILE A 5 -4.51 -6.59 7.31
C ILE A 5 -5.43 -6.16 8.44
N LEU A 6 -4.99 -5.22 9.24
CA LEU A 6 -5.81 -4.58 10.25
C LEU A 6 -6.24 -3.21 9.74
N THR A 7 -7.52 -3.01 9.51
CA THR A 7 -8.11 -1.70 9.27
C THR A 7 -8.31 -1.03 10.62
N VAL A 8 -7.29 -0.33 11.12
CA VAL A 8 -7.31 0.21 12.48
C VAL A 8 -8.29 1.37 12.65
N THR A 9 -8.54 2.13 11.59
CA THR A 9 -9.55 3.19 11.53
C THR A 9 -9.89 3.52 10.08
N ARG A 10 -11.11 3.99 9.84
CA ARG A 10 -11.49 4.57 8.53
C ARG A 10 -11.38 6.10 8.52
N ALA A 11 -11.25 6.73 9.70
CA ALA A 11 -11.00 8.17 9.80
C ALA A 11 -9.70 8.56 9.09
N CYS A 12 -9.67 9.76 8.52
CA CYS A 12 -8.50 10.28 7.81
C CYS A 12 -8.51 11.81 7.83
N ASN A 13 -7.35 12.42 8.02
CA ASN A 13 -7.12 13.85 7.94
C ASN A 13 -6.89 14.36 6.50
N LEU A 14 -7.04 13.48 5.50
CA LEU A 14 -7.06 13.82 4.08
C LEU A 14 -8.36 13.37 3.41
N ARG A 15 -8.74 14.07 2.33
CA ARG A 15 -9.79 13.67 1.37
C ARG A 15 -9.15 13.57 -0.02
N CYS A 16 -8.41 12.48 -0.24
CA CYS A 16 -7.77 12.22 -1.53
C CYS A 16 -8.84 11.96 -2.59
N VAL A 17 -8.71 12.61 -3.76
CA VAL A 17 -9.73 12.59 -4.83
C VAL A 17 -10.00 11.19 -5.38
N TYR A 18 -9.00 10.33 -5.35
CA TYR A 18 -9.07 8.94 -5.83
C TYR A 18 -9.28 7.91 -4.71
N CYS A 19 -9.40 8.37 -3.46
CA CYS A 19 -9.52 7.45 -2.33
C CYS A 19 -10.91 6.80 -2.29
N PRO A 20 -10.98 5.47 -2.36
CA PRO A 20 -12.28 4.80 -2.36
C PRO A 20 -12.86 4.60 -0.96
N THR A 21 -12.08 4.83 0.11
CA THR A 21 -12.48 4.50 1.49
C THR A 21 -13.60 5.42 1.99
N VAL A 22 -14.69 4.83 2.48
CA VAL A 22 -15.71 5.53 3.27
C VAL A 22 -15.14 5.85 4.63
N LYS A 23 -15.14 7.12 5.02
CA LYS A 23 -14.39 7.60 6.19
C LYS A 23 -15.27 7.90 7.41
N ASP A 24 -16.53 8.17 7.18
CA ASP A 24 -17.45 8.65 8.21
C ASP A 24 -18.38 7.54 8.67
N GLY A 25 -18.82 7.57 9.95
CA GLY A 25 -19.78 6.63 10.50
C GLY A 25 -19.25 5.26 10.94
N TRP A 26 -17.92 5.08 10.95
CA TRP A 26 -17.28 3.82 11.37
C TRP A 26 -16.51 3.99 12.69
N PRO A 27 -16.52 2.98 13.58
CA PRO A 27 -15.67 2.97 14.76
C PRO A 27 -14.19 2.86 14.36
N SER A 28 -13.30 3.04 15.31
CA SER A 28 -11.92 2.57 15.19
C SER A 28 -11.78 1.22 15.89
N LEU A 29 -10.91 0.36 15.36
CA LEU A 29 -10.62 -0.94 15.95
C LEU A 29 -9.99 -0.73 17.34
N SER A 30 -10.46 -1.46 18.33
CA SER A 30 -9.86 -1.41 19.67
C SER A 30 -8.47 -2.05 19.66
N LEU A 31 -7.60 -1.64 20.60
CA LEU A 31 -6.29 -2.28 20.76
C LEU A 31 -6.43 -3.77 21.12
N GLU A 32 -7.45 -4.12 21.88
CA GLU A 32 -7.74 -5.50 22.26
C GLU A 32 -8.11 -6.33 21.03
N ASP A 33 -9.05 -5.86 20.21
CA ASP A 33 -9.44 -6.54 18.98
C ASP A 33 -8.30 -6.59 17.96
N ALA A 34 -7.49 -5.53 17.86
CA ALA A 34 -6.32 -5.55 17.01
C ALA A 34 -5.32 -6.67 17.44
N LYS A 35 -5.10 -6.87 18.73
CA LYS A 35 -4.27 -7.95 19.27
C LYS A 35 -4.91 -9.31 19.02
N ARG A 36 -6.21 -9.48 19.32
CA ARG A 36 -6.97 -10.72 19.00
C ARG A 36 -6.85 -11.10 17.53
N GLY A 37 -6.93 -10.10 16.62
CA GLY A 37 -6.73 -10.31 15.19
C GLY A 37 -5.34 -10.85 14.83
N VAL A 38 -4.29 -10.36 15.51
CA VAL A 38 -2.90 -10.89 15.35
C VAL A 38 -2.81 -12.33 15.85
N ASP A 39 -3.34 -12.61 17.05
CA ASP A 39 -3.29 -13.93 17.67
C ASP A 39 -4.04 -14.97 16.80
N LEU A 40 -5.25 -14.63 16.34
CA LEU A 40 -6.04 -15.46 15.42
C LEU A 40 -5.31 -15.72 14.10
N PHE A 41 -4.67 -14.69 13.54
CA PHE A 41 -3.89 -14.84 12.29
C PHE A 41 -2.73 -15.83 12.48
N VAL A 42 -2.00 -15.72 13.56
CA VAL A 42 -0.90 -16.66 13.85
C VAL A 42 -1.44 -18.07 14.08
N GLU A 43 -2.54 -18.22 14.81
CA GLU A 43 -3.21 -19.51 15.03
C GLU A 43 -3.62 -20.16 13.69
N ARG A 44 -4.28 -19.41 12.79
CA ARG A 44 -4.83 -19.95 11.53
C ARG A 44 -3.80 -20.16 10.43
N TYR A 45 -2.79 -19.28 10.35
CA TYR A 45 -1.83 -19.23 9.23
C TYR A 45 -0.39 -19.55 9.62
N GLY A 46 -0.09 -19.68 10.91
CA GLY A 46 1.25 -19.88 11.40
C GLY A 46 2.14 -18.63 11.38
N GLY A 47 1.71 -17.55 10.72
CA GLY A 47 2.44 -16.31 10.57
C GLY A 47 2.45 -15.77 9.14
N GLY A 48 3.33 -14.81 8.87
CA GLY A 48 3.45 -14.16 7.57
C GLY A 48 3.73 -12.66 7.68
N THR A 49 3.04 -11.82 6.90
CA THR A 49 3.15 -10.36 6.96
C THR A 49 1.91 -9.73 7.60
N MET A 50 2.11 -8.64 8.33
CA MET A 50 1.03 -7.81 8.86
C MET A 50 1.05 -6.44 8.18
N LYS A 51 -0.14 -5.89 7.89
CA LYS A 51 -0.30 -4.53 7.36
C LYS A 51 -1.27 -3.75 8.25
N LEU A 52 -0.85 -2.58 8.69
CA LEU A 52 -1.69 -1.59 9.35
C LEU A 52 -2.18 -0.61 8.29
N PHE A 53 -3.48 -0.56 8.12
CA PHE A 53 -4.16 0.10 7.03
C PHE A 53 -5.44 0.80 7.50
N GLY A 54 -6.13 1.49 6.58
CA GLY A 54 -7.44 2.12 6.82
C GLY A 54 -7.58 3.45 6.10
N GLY A 55 -8.17 4.44 6.77
CA GLY A 55 -8.11 5.83 6.36
C GLY A 55 -6.69 6.38 6.58
N GLU A 56 -6.39 6.79 7.82
CA GLU A 56 -5.02 7.12 8.24
C GLU A 56 -4.73 6.44 9.58
N PRO A 57 -3.88 5.41 9.61
CA PRO A 57 -3.59 4.66 10.85
C PRO A 57 -3.05 5.52 11.99
N LEU A 58 -2.27 6.55 11.68
CA LEU A 58 -1.69 7.43 12.71
C LEU A 58 -2.70 8.41 13.35
N MET A 59 -3.99 8.31 13.02
CA MET A 59 -5.07 8.94 13.79
C MET A 59 -5.44 8.15 15.05
N VAL A 60 -4.99 6.90 15.16
CA VAL A 60 -5.13 6.05 16.36
C VAL A 60 -3.76 5.50 16.77
N PRO A 61 -2.80 6.37 17.12
CA PRO A 61 -1.39 6.02 17.30
C PRO A 61 -1.16 4.98 18.40
N GLU A 62 -1.98 4.97 19.45
CA GLU A 62 -1.89 4.03 20.56
C GLU A 62 -2.22 2.60 20.09
N VAL A 63 -3.24 2.45 19.24
CA VAL A 63 -3.62 1.15 18.67
C VAL A 63 -2.50 0.66 17.76
N VAL A 64 -1.99 1.53 16.88
CA VAL A 64 -0.90 1.20 15.95
C VAL A 64 0.34 0.75 16.70
N ARG A 65 0.81 1.53 17.69
CA ARG A 65 1.99 1.19 18.48
C ARG A 65 1.79 -0.08 19.27
N GLY A 66 0.69 -0.18 20.00
CA GLY A 66 0.41 -1.33 20.86
C GLY A 66 0.28 -2.64 20.09
N VAL A 67 -0.32 -2.65 18.90
CA VAL A 67 -0.41 -3.87 18.07
C VAL A 67 0.92 -4.20 17.38
N MET A 68 1.73 -3.20 17.00
CA MET A 68 3.09 -3.44 16.51
C MET A 68 3.94 -4.11 17.60
N GLU A 69 3.93 -3.58 18.82
CA GLU A 69 4.64 -4.18 19.97
C GLU A 69 4.13 -5.60 20.26
N HIS A 70 2.82 -5.84 20.20
CA HIS A 70 2.24 -7.17 20.36
C HIS A 70 2.76 -8.16 19.28
N ALA A 71 2.88 -7.72 18.04
CA ALA A 71 3.38 -8.54 16.94
C ALA A 71 4.86 -8.98 17.11
N LEU A 72 5.65 -8.33 17.99
CA LEU A 72 7.01 -8.76 18.29
C LEU A 72 7.04 -10.11 19.03
N ARG A 73 5.97 -10.47 19.72
CA ARG A 73 5.82 -11.76 20.45
C ARG A 73 5.83 -12.96 19.50
N TYR A 74 5.57 -12.73 18.20
CA TYR A 74 5.48 -13.77 17.18
C TYR A 74 6.65 -13.67 16.18
N PRO A 75 7.72 -14.47 16.33
CA PRO A 75 8.81 -14.52 15.36
C PRO A 75 8.34 -14.84 13.93
N SER A 76 7.25 -15.61 13.82
CA SER A 76 6.61 -15.98 12.54
C SER A 76 5.97 -14.80 11.79
N ILE A 77 5.73 -13.66 12.43
CA ILE A 77 5.39 -12.41 11.74
C ILE A 77 6.69 -11.77 11.25
N GLU A 78 6.96 -11.86 9.95
CA GLU A 78 8.23 -11.47 9.35
C GLU A 78 8.36 -9.95 9.13
N ARG A 79 7.26 -9.30 8.77
CA ARG A 79 7.20 -7.86 8.46
C ARG A 79 5.88 -7.24 8.91
N VAL A 80 5.98 -6.01 9.41
CA VAL A 80 4.85 -5.16 9.76
C VAL A 80 4.90 -3.90 8.90
N TYR A 81 3.92 -3.77 8.01
CA TYR A 81 3.78 -2.62 7.12
C TYR A 81 2.87 -1.59 7.77
N LEU A 82 3.39 -0.39 8.00
CA LEU A 82 2.61 0.79 8.36
C LEU A 82 2.40 1.63 7.10
N SER A 83 1.16 1.72 6.63
CA SER A 83 0.80 2.55 5.47
C SER A 83 0.20 3.86 5.95
N THR A 84 0.83 4.99 5.66
CA THR A 84 0.43 6.31 6.17
C THR A 84 0.52 7.39 5.10
N ASN A 85 -0.26 8.44 5.24
CA ASN A 85 -0.10 9.69 4.48
C ASN A 85 1.07 10.54 4.99
N GLY A 86 1.64 10.19 6.14
CA GLY A 86 2.81 10.81 6.73
C GLY A 86 2.55 11.93 7.70
N LEU A 87 1.35 12.52 7.75
CA LEU A 87 1.04 13.68 8.60
C LEU A 87 1.17 13.41 10.11
N GLY A 88 0.97 12.17 10.53
CA GLY A 88 1.13 11.76 11.93
C GLY A 88 2.56 11.35 12.30
N LEU A 89 3.52 11.44 11.38
CA LEU A 89 4.92 11.12 11.67
C LEU A 89 5.60 12.30 12.37
N ASP A 90 6.24 12.00 13.47
CA ASP A 90 7.07 12.92 14.25
C ASP A 90 8.40 12.25 14.66
N ALA A 91 9.25 12.94 15.40
CA ALA A 91 10.53 12.41 15.86
C ALA A 91 10.36 11.13 16.70
N GLY A 92 9.31 11.05 17.54
CA GLY A 92 9.01 9.88 18.37
C GLY A 92 8.61 8.66 17.54
N TRP A 93 7.81 8.85 16.47
CA TRP A 93 7.47 7.79 15.53
C TRP A 93 8.68 7.32 14.73
N LEU A 94 9.50 8.25 14.23
CA LEU A 94 10.70 7.88 13.45
C LEU A 94 11.70 7.14 14.32
N ASP A 95 11.86 7.51 15.58
CA ASP A 95 12.71 6.80 16.53
C ASP A 95 12.17 5.39 16.81
N PHE A 96 10.89 5.25 17.09
CA PHE A 96 10.24 3.94 17.26
C PHE A 96 10.46 3.04 16.05
N LEU A 97 10.21 3.55 14.85
CA LEU A 97 10.34 2.77 13.59
C LEU A 97 11.79 2.41 13.27
N ARG A 98 12.76 3.24 13.67
CA ARG A 98 14.18 2.95 13.51
C ARG A 98 14.61 1.72 14.31
N HIS A 99 14.07 1.59 15.52
CA HIS A 99 14.39 0.49 16.43
C HIS A 99 13.47 -0.73 16.28
N TYR A 100 12.38 -0.62 15.52
CA TYR A 100 11.45 -1.72 15.32
C TYR A 100 11.93 -2.64 14.18
N PRO A 101 12.42 -3.86 14.47
CA PRO A 101 13.18 -4.68 13.50
C PRO A 101 12.36 -5.18 12.32
N LYS A 102 11.03 -5.27 12.48
CA LYS A 102 10.11 -5.79 11.46
C LYS A 102 9.43 -4.70 10.62
N ALA A 103 9.65 -3.41 10.95
CA ALA A 103 8.94 -2.31 10.31
C ALA A 103 9.25 -2.17 8.82
N VAL A 104 8.21 -1.89 8.06
CA VAL A 104 8.27 -1.32 6.72
C VAL A 104 7.33 -0.11 6.71
N LEU A 105 7.89 1.08 6.67
CA LEU A 105 7.13 2.32 6.58
C LEU A 105 6.77 2.58 5.13
N THR A 106 5.49 2.65 4.82
CA THR A 106 4.99 2.99 3.48
C THR A 106 4.34 4.36 3.54
N ILE A 107 4.93 5.34 2.85
CA ILE A 107 4.45 6.72 2.83
C ILE A 107 3.84 7.04 1.47
N SER A 108 2.72 7.72 1.50
CA SER A 108 1.98 8.11 0.30
C SER A 108 2.45 9.47 -0.22
N LEU A 109 3.16 9.49 -1.36
CA LEU A 109 3.51 10.70 -2.11
C LEU A 109 3.33 10.46 -3.60
N ASP A 110 2.58 11.35 -4.28
CA ASP A 110 2.21 11.13 -5.69
C ASP A 110 3.18 11.77 -6.69
N GLY A 111 4.10 12.62 -6.24
CA GLY A 111 5.09 13.26 -7.10
C GLY A 111 5.36 14.71 -6.72
N LYS A 112 5.42 15.59 -7.72
CA LYS A 112 5.62 17.03 -7.54
C LYS A 112 4.56 17.64 -6.62
N PRO A 113 4.88 18.76 -5.92
CA PRO A 113 3.97 19.36 -4.95
C PRO A 113 2.60 19.71 -5.54
N GLU A 114 2.54 20.18 -6.79
CA GLU A 114 1.29 20.57 -7.46
C GLU A 114 0.36 19.37 -7.64
N ASP A 115 0.89 18.24 -8.10
CA ASP A 115 0.12 17.02 -8.29
C ASP A 115 -0.27 16.41 -6.95
N ASN A 116 0.65 16.37 -5.97
CA ASN A 116 0.33 15.85 -4.65
C ASN A 116 -0.81 16.65 -3.98
N ARG A 117 -0.73 17.97 -3.97
CA ARG A 117 -1.75 18.86 -3.38
C ARG A 117 -3.10 18.79 -4.09
N THR A 118 -3.09 18.62 -5.42
CA THR A 118 -4.32 18.49 -6.19
C THR A 118 -5.14 17.29 -5.76
N PHE A 119 -4.50 16.17 -5.44
CA PHE A 119 -5.17 14.91 -5.15
C PHE A 119 -5.25 14.58 -3.68
N ARG A 120 -4.29 14.96 -2.85
CA ARG A 120 -4.23 14.68 -1.40
C ARG A 120 -4.59 15.92 -0.60
N ARG A 121 -5.89 16.21 -0.54
CA ARG A 121 -6.41 17.44 0.07
C ARG A 121 -6.51 17.30 1.58
N PRO A 122 -5.87 18.18 2.38
CA PRO A 122 -6.04 18.18 3.81
C PRO A 122 -7.45 18.65 4.20
N VAL A 123 -7.93 18.18 5.36
CA VAL A 123 -9.21 18.57 5.96
C VAL A 123 -9.02 18.87 7.44
N GLY A 124 -9.98 19.61 8.02
CA GLY A 124 -9.95 19.92 9.46
C GLY A 124 -8.73 20.73 9.90
N GLY A 125 -8.17 21.58 9.03
CA GLY A 125 -6.97 22.36 9.35
C GLY A 125 -5.66 21.57 9.33
N ALA A 126 -5.67 20.32 8.83
CA ALA A 126 -4.44 19.53 8.70
C ALA A 126 -3.43 20.23 7.77
N PRO A 127 -2.12 20.12 8.06
CA PRO A 127 -1.08 20.70 7.22
C PRO A 127 -0.98 20.00 5.86
N ASP A 128 -0.19 20.59 4.95
CA ASP A 128 0.11 19.98 3.67
C ASP A 128 0.96 18.73 3.86
N ALA A 129 0.48 17.58 3.36
CA ALA A 129 1.15 16.30 3.54
C ALA A 129 2.48 16.22 2.78
N TYR A 130 2.59 16.88 1.61
CA TYR A 130 3.83 16.91 0.85
C TYR A 130 4.92 17.67 1.60
N ASP A 131 4.63 18.90 2.04
CA ASP A 131 5.60 19.74 2.76
C ASP A 131 6.04 19.07 4.06
N HIS A 132 5.11 18.47 4.80
CA HIS A 132 5.42 17.76 6.04
C HIS A 132 6.38 16.57 5.79
N VAL A 133 6.07 15.70 4.86
CA VAL A 133 6.88 14.50 4.57
C VAL A 133 8.25 14.88 3.99
N VAL A 134 8.30 15.85 3.08
CA VAL A 134 9.57 16.34 2.50
C VAL A 134 10.43 17.01 3.55
N GLY A 135 9.81 17.73 4.51
CA GLY A 135 10.52 18.28 5.67
C GLY A 135 11.17 17.21 6.57
N LEU A 136 10.61 16.00 6.60
CA LEU A 136 11.14 14.85 7.36
C LEU A 136 12.14 13.99 6.58
N ARG A 137 12.45 14.26 5.30
CA ARG A 137 13.20 13.37 4.42
C ARG A 137 14.55 12.92 5.00
N ASP A 138 15.31 13.82 5.62
CA ASP A 138 16.63 13.52 6.17
C ASP A 138 16.52 12.58 7.38
N ALA A 139 15.51 12.77 8.22
CA ALA A 139 15.19 11.87 9.33
C ALA A 139 14.66 10.51 8.83
N LEU A 140 13.87 10.50 7.77
CA LEU A 140 13.37 9.27 7.12
C LEU A 140 14.51 8.44 6.51
N ALA A 141 15.62 9.06 6.09
CA ALA A 141 16.78 8.34 5.57
C ALA A 141 17.41 7.40 6.61
N SER A 142 17.22 7.67 7.91
CA SER A 142 17.68 6.82 9.01
C SER A 142 16.74 5.66 9.36
N VAL A 143 15.52 5.64 8.81
CA VAL A 143 14.56 4.54 8.99
C VAL A 143 14.85 3.44 7.97
N PRO A 144 15.11 2.19 8.39
CA PRO A 144 15.70 1.17 7.49
C PRO A 144 14.90 0.82 6.24
N ARG A 145 13.56 0.89 6.31
CA ARG A 145 12.69 0.41 5.23
C ARG A 145 11.55 1.39 4.98
N VAL A 146 11.89 2.53 4.38
CA VAL A 146 10.90 3.51 3.89
C VAL A 146 10.58 3.20 2.43
N VAL A 147 9.31 3.08 2.09
CA VAL A 147 8.80 2.86 0.72
C VAL A 147 7.85 3.99 0.37
N ILE A 148 8.10 4.70 -0.70
CA ILE A 148 7.16 5.69 -1.22
C ILE A 148 6.14 5.00 -2.11
N THR A 149 4.85 5.17 -1.79
CA THR A 149 3.76 4.75 -2.67
C THR A 149 3.31 5.94 -3.49
N GLN A 150 3.54 5.86 -4.80
CA GLN A 150 3.05 6.81 -5.80
C GLN A 150 1.73 6.30 -6.38
N THR A 151 0.63 6.99 -6.08
CA THR A 151 -0.65 6.75 -6.76
C THR A 151 -0.70 7.58 -8.03
N ILE A 152 -1.06 6.95 -9.16
CA ILE A 152 -1.10 7.57 -10.47
C ILE A 152 -2.55 7.54 -10.97
N PRO A 153 -3.36 8.59 -10.71
CA PRO A 153 -4.70 8.70 -11.25
C PRO A 153 -4.67 9.12 -12.73
N PRO A 154 -5.78 9.00 -13.49
CA PRO A 154 -5.82 9.31 -14.91
C PRO A 154 -5.28 10.71 -15.26
N ARG A 155 -5.50 11.70 -14.41
CA ARG A 155 -5.08 13.09 -14.65
C ARG A 155 -3.57 13.32 -14.59
N THR A 156 -2.82 12.45 -13.92
CA THR A 156 -1.36 12.54 -13.82
C THR A 156 -0.63 11.49 -14.64
N ALA A 157 -1.35 10.65 -15.38
CA ALA A 157 -0.77 9.57 -16.18
C ALA A 157 0.35 10.06 -17.12
N ALA A 158 0.14 11.17 -17.82
CA ALA A 158 1.13 11.77 -18.73
C ALA A 158 2.40 12.26 -17.99
N ARG A 159 2.28 12.64 -16.69
CA ARG A 159 3.38 13.15 -15.86
C ARG A 159 3.94 12.11 -14.89
N ALA A 160 3.53 10.83 -15.00
CA ALA A 160 3.92 9.79 -14.07
C ALA A 160 5.44 9.65 -13.93
N ALA A 161 6.18 9.74 -15.06
CA ALA A 161 7.64 9.67 -15.04
C ALA A 161 8.30 10.90 -14.41
N GLU A 162 7.77 12.10 -14.66
CA GLU A 162 8.28 13.33 -14.05
C GLU A 162 8.05 13.34 -12.54
N ASN A 163 6.88 12.91 -12.10
CA ASN A 163 6.55 12.76 -10.70
C ASN A 163 7.44 11.72 -10.01
N PHE A 164 7.71 10.61 -10.67
CA PHE A 164 8.63 9.59 -10.17
C PHE A 164 10.07 10.11 -10.06
N GLN A 165 10.56 10.80 -11.12
CA GLN A 165 11.90 11.40 -11.12
C GLN A 165 12.05 12.40 -9.98
N HIS A 166 11.04 13.25 -9.77
CA HIS A 166 11.02 14.22 -8.67
C HIS A 166 11.21 13.55 -7.30
N LEU A 167 10.49 12.44 -7.03
CA LEU A 167 10.64 11.70 -5.79
C LEU A 167 12.02 11.04 -5.66
N VAL A 168 12.61 10.58 -6.75
CA VAL A 168 13.98 10.07 -6.80
C VAL A 168 14.99 11.18 -6.49
N ASP A 169 14.79 12.38 -7.04
CA ASP A 169 15.68 13.54 -6.82
C ASP A 169 15.61 14.08 -5.38
N LEU A 170 14.48 13.82 -4.66
CA LEU A 170 14.38 14.05 -3.22
C LEU A 170 15.17 13.04 -2.37
N GLY A 171 15.81 12.04 -2.99
CA GLY A 171 16.63 11.04 -2.33
C GLY A 171 15.89 9.75 -1.95
N PHE A 172 14.59 9.63 -2.27
CA PHE A 172 13.89 8.37 -2.08
C PHE A 172 14.33 7.33 -3.12
N TRP A 173 14.43 6.07 -2.70
CA TRP A 173 14.95 5.01 -3.56
C TRP A 173 14.18 3.68 -3.49
N ARG A 174 13.15 3.60 -2.63
CA ARG A 174 12.21 2.47 -2.61
C ARG A 174 10.82 2.95 -2.96
N PHE A 175 10.23 2.33 -3.98
CA PHE A 175 8.95 2.74 -4.53
C PHE A 175 7.96 1.60 -4.66
N ASN A 176 6.70 1.95 -4.59
CA ASN A 176 5.54 1.15 -4.97
C ASN A 176 4.65 2.00 -5.86
N LEU A 177 4.34 1.56 -7.05
CA LEU A 177 3.51 2.28 -8.02
C LEU A 177 2.09 1.73 -7.97
N LEU A 178 1.11 2.61 -7.88
CA LEU A 178 -0.31 2.27 -7.88
C LEU A 178 -1.04 3.07 -8.95
N PRO A 179 -1.38 2.51 -10.12
CA PRO A 179 -2.39 3.12 -10.98
C PRO A 179 -3.69 3.31 -10.20
N GLY A 180 -4.47 4.33 -10.52
CA GLY A 180 -5.79 4.52 -9.91
C GLY A 180 -6.73 3.38 -10.29
N TYR A 181 -6.87 2.40 -9.39
CA TYR A 181 -7.79 1.27 -9.54
C TYR A 181 -9.24 1.68 -9.18
N TYR A 182 -10.20 0.96 -9.70
CA TYR A 182 -11.64 1.11 -9.42
C TYR A 182 -12.22 2.48 -9.76
N ILE A 183 -11.57 3.19 -10.67
CA ILE A 183 -12.05 4.44 -11.26
C ILE A 183 -12.03 4.31 -12.79
N PRO A 184 -12.91 5.02 -13.52
CA PRO A 184 -12.94 4.92 -14.97
C PRO A 184 -11.73 5.60 -15.61
N TRP A 185 -11.08 4.91 -16.56
CA TRP A 185 -10.02 5.43 -17.39
C TRP A 185 -10.51 5.57 -18.84
N GLN A 186 -10.22 6.70 -19.46
CA GLN A 186 -10.34 6.84 -20.91
C GLN A 186 -9.15 6.17 -21.59
N GLN A 187 -9.34 5.65 -22.79
CA GLN A 187 -8.29 4.92 -23.51
C GLN A 187 -7.02 5.74 -23.71
N GLU A 188 -7.17 7.04 -23.99
CA GLU A 188 -6.05 7.98 -24.14
C GLU A 188 -5.21 8.06 -22.85
N ARG A 189 -5.86 8.05 -21.69
CA ARG A 189 -5.19 8.08 -20.38
C ARG A 189 -4.45 6.78 -20.08
N VAL A 190 -4.95 5.64 -20.53
CA VAL A 190 -4.23 4.36 -20.45
C VAL A 190 -2.97 4.38 -21.31
N VAL A 191 -3.05 4.97 -22.52
CA VAL A 191 -1.89 5.16 -23.40
C VAL A 191 -0.87 6.12 -22.78
N GLU A 192 -1.32 7.19 -22.13
CA GLU A 192 -0.45 8.10 -21.38
C GLU A 192 0.23 7.40 -20.19
N LEU A 193 -0.50 6.56 -19.44
CA LEU A 193 0.06 5.75 -18.36
C LEU A 193 1.16 4.81 -18.88
N ARG A 194 0.92 4.15 -20.01
CA ARG A 194 1.94 3.31 -20.68
C ARG A 194 3.21 4.10 -20.96
N ARG A 195 3.10 5.30 -21.58
CA ARG A 195 4.24 6.18 -21.86
C ARG A 195 4.93 6.64 -20.57
N GLY A 196 4.15 6.95 -19.52
CA GLY A 196 4.67 7.27 -18.18
C GLY A 196 5.48 6.12 -17.60
N PHE A 197 4.97 4.88 -17.68
CA PHE A 197 5.69 3.70 -17.25
C PHE A 197 6.95 3.42 -18.08
N ASP A 198 6.94 3.69 -19.37
CA ASP A 198 8.15 3.60 -20.20
C ASP A 198 9.21 4.65 -19.79
N GLY A 199 8.76 5.84 -19.37
CA GLY A 199 9.63 6.84 -18.75
C GLY A 199 10.23 6.38 -17.42
N ILE A 200 9.40 5.88 -16.51
CA ILE A 200 9.83 5.31 -15.22
C ILE A 200 10.83 4.16 -15.45
N ARG A 201 10.54 3.28 -16.42
CA ARG A 201 11.45 2.20 -16.78
C ARG A 201 12.85 2.72 -17.17
N ARG A 202 12.92 3.78 -17.99
CA ARG A 202 14.20 4.39 -18.39
C ARG A 202 14.96 4.94 -17.19
N ILE A 203 14.29 5.65 -16.28
CA ILE A 203 14.88 6.18 -15.05
C ILE A 203 15.48 5.05 -14.21
N ILE A 204 14.71 3.97 -13.99
CA ILE A 204 15.17 2.83 -13.19
C ILE A 204 16.38 2.16 -13.81
N LEU A 205 16.37 1.90 -15.14
CA LEU A 205 17.47 1.26 -15.84
C LEU A 205 18.73 2.10 -15.84
N ASP A 206 18.62 3.43 -16.01
CA ASP A 206 19.72 4.37 -15.94
C ASP A 206 20.38 4.37 -14.56
N ARG A 207 19.57 4.43 -13.48
CA ARG A 207 20.07 4.35 -12.11
C ARG A 207 20.80 3.02 -11.83
N TRP A 208 20.24 1.90 -12.25
CA TRP A 208 20.90 0.60 -12.10
C TRP A 208 22.19 0.49 -12.94
N ALA A 209 22.22 1.07 -14.13
CA ALA A 209 23.43 1.10 -14.96
C ALA A 209 24.58 1.88 -14.28
N LYS A 210 24.24 2.96 -13.56
CA LYS A 210 25.16 3.77 -12.75
C LYS A 210 25.57 3.12 -11.42
N GLY A 211 25.01 1.96 -11.08
CA GLY A 211 25.23 1.29 -9.79
C GLY A 211 24.45 1.90 -8.64
N GLU A 212 23.52 2.82 -8.91
CA GLU A 212 22.71 3.48 -7.88
C GLU A 212 21.61 2.55 -7.36
N ARG A 213 21.26 2.72 -6.07
CA ARG A 213 20.18 1.94 -5.46
C ARG A 213 18.82 2.48 -5.90
N LEU A 214 18.00 1.62 -6.48
CA LEU A 214 16.58 1.86 -6.71
C LEU A 214 15.81 0.54 -6.62
N TYR A 215 14.80 0.52 -5.78
CA TYR A 215 13.98 -0.66 -5.52
C TYR A 215 12.53 -0.38 -5.89
N LEU A 216 11.95 -1.24 -6.72
CA LEU A 216 10.54 -1.22 -7.07
C LEU A 216 9.84 -2.44 -6.45
N ARG A 217 8.97 -2.20 -5.46
CA ARG A 217 8.24 -3.25 -4.75
C ARG A 217 7.37 -4.08 -5.68
N ASN A 218 6.77 -3.46 -6.69
CA ASN A 218 5.90 -4.13 -7.65
C ASN A 218 6.56 -5.33 -8.34
N LEU A 219 7.89 -5.38 -8.46
CA LEU A 219 8.62 -6.53 -9.03
C LEU A 219 8.44 -7.83 -8.21
N PHE A 220 8.06 -7.72 -6.94
CA PHE A 220 7.88 -8.85 -6.02
C PHE A 220 6.41 -9.21 -5.79
N THR A 221 5.49 -8.43 -6.37
CA THR A 221 4.05 -8.62 -6.25
C THR A 221 3.41 -8.90 -7.61
N LEU A 222 4.13 -9.60 -8.49
CA LEU A 222 3.64 -10.01 -9.81
C LEU A 222 2.48 -11.00 -9.66
N GLN A 223 1.29 -10.49 -9.39
CA GLN A 223 0.06 -11.25 -9.47
C GLN A 223 -0.75 -10.76 -10.68
N PRO A 224 -1.30 -11.65 -11.49
CA PRO A 224 -2.10 -11.27 -12.66
C PRO A 224 -3.53 -10.90 -12.23
N THR A 225 -3.68 -9.98 -11.31
CA THR A 225 -4.97 -9.64 -10.75
C THR A 225 -5.09 -8.15 -10.56
N PRO A 226 -6.30 -7.58 -10.72
CA PRO A 226 -6.57 -6.23 -10.28
C PRO A 226 -6.12 -6.04 -8.85
N PHE A 227 -5.54 -4.88 -8.56
CA PHE A 227 -5.00 -4.61 -7.25
C PHE A 227 -6.09 -4.61 -6.18
N PHE A 228 -6.09 -5.61 -5.35
CA PHE A 228 -6.67 -5.60 -4.02
C PHE A 228 -5.86 -6.52 -3.11
N ASN A 229 -5.78 -6.16 -1.84
CA ASN A 229 -5.09 -7.02 -0.90
C ASN A 229 -6.01 -8.19 -0.53
N THR A 230 -5.46 -9.39 -0.57
CA THR A 230 -6.10 -10.61 -0.08
C THR A 230 -5.37 -11.14 1.13
N GLY A 231 -6.10 -11.84 1.99
CA GLY A 231 -5.59 -12.43 3.21
C GLY A 231 -6.68 -12.48 4.28
N MET A 232 -6.30 -12.48 5.54
CA MET A 232 -7.22 -12.24 6.64
C MET A 232 -7.27 -10.73 6.91
N ILE A 233 -8.40 -10.10 6.69
CA ILE A 233 -8.63 -8.68 6.97
C ILE A 233 -9.56 -8.56 8.16
N VAL A 234 -9.13 -7.88 9.19
CA VAL A 234 -9.97 -7.47 10.33
C VAL A 234 -10.32 -5.99 10.12
N ASP A 235 -11.61 -5.70 9.99
CA ASP A 235 -12.11 -4.34 9.82
C ASP A 235 -12.36 -3.67 11.17
N THR A 236 -12.67 -2.38 11.13
CA THR A 236 -12.85 -1.50 12.30
C THR A 236 -13.95 -1.93 13.27
N ASP A 237 -14.92 -2.73 12.80
CA ASP A 237 -16.03 -3.33 13.56
C ASP A 237 -15.75 -4.78 13.99
N ALA A 238 -14.49 -5.21 13.94
CA ALA A 238 -14.04 -6.57 14.25
C ALA A 238 -14.59 -7.67 13.31
N THR A 239 -15.20 -7.32 12.19
CA THR A 239 -15.60 -8.28 11.15
C THR A 239 -14.38 -8.75 10.35
N ILE A 240 -14.46 -9.98 9.83
CA ILE A 240 -13.38 -10.62 9.09
C ILE A 240 -13.77 -10.79 7.61
N HIS A 241 -12.86 -10.38 6.74
CA HIS A 241 -13.01 -10.40 5.27
C HIS A 241 -11.78 -11.02 4.61
N PRO A 242 -11.88 -11.59 3.39
CA PRO A 242 -10.74 -12.13 2.65
C PRO A 242 -10.02 -11.08 1.81
N SER A 243 -10.56 -9.86 1.71
CA SER A 243 -10.04 -8.75 0.92
C SER A 243 -10.46 -7.42 1.52
N ASN A 244 -9.65 -6.39 1.34
CA ASN A 244 -9.99 -5.02 1.73
C ASN A 244 -10.80 -4.27 0.66
N VAL A 245 -11.32 -4.95 -0.34
CA VAL A 245 -12.09 -4.34 -1.44
C VAL A 245 -13.36 -3.65 -0.95
N GLY A 246 -13.98 -4.17 0.11
CA GLY A 246 -15.15 -3.57 0.75
C GLY A 246 -14.88 -2.24 1.48
N LEU A 247 -13.63 -1.81 1.64
CA LEU A 247 -13.30 -0.46 2.11
C LEU A 247 -13.58 0.62 1.04
N SER A 248 -13.83 0.21 -0.19
CA SER A 248 -14.14 1.11 -1.29
C SER A 248 -15.58 1.57 -1.22
N GLY A 249 -15.82 2.89 -1.15
CA GLY A 249 -17.16 3.46 -1.08
C GLY A 249 -18.05 3.14 -2.29
N SER A 250 -17.44 2.92 -3.45
CA SER A 250 -18.15 2.42 -4.63
C SER A 250 -18.49 0.93 -4.54
N LEU A 251 -18.01 0.23 -3.51
CA LEU A 251 -18.15 -1.19 -3.27
C LEU A 251 -18.69 -1.48 -1.85
N ASP A 252 -19.22 -0.47 -1.17
CA ASP A 252 -19.72 -0.58 0.20
C ASP A 252 -20.84 -1.63 0.33
N GLU A 253 -21.66 -1.78 -0.71
CA GLU A 253 -22.66 -2.85 -0.82
C GLU A 253 -22.03 -4.26 -0.78
N LEU A 254 -20.72 -4.38 -1.11
CA LEU A 254 -20.02 -5.66 -1.07
C LEU A 254 -19.51 -6.05 0.32
N LEU A 255 -19.52 -5.15 1.30
CA LEU A 255 -19.06 -5.47 2.66
C LEU A 255 -19.79 -6.67 3.24
N GLY A 256 -21.13 -6.70 3.13
CA GLY A 256 -21.92 -7.84 3.56
C GLY A 256 -21.60 -9.13 2.80
N GLU A 257 -21.36 -9.03 1.49
CA GLU A 257 -21.05 -10.18 0.64
C GLU A 257 -19.61 -10.71 0.83
N THR A 258 -18.69 -9.87 1.29
CA THR A 258 -17.29 -10.28 1.54
C THR A 258 -17.05 -10.75 2.97
N ARG A 259 -17.95 -10.47 3.90
CA ARG A 259 -17.83 -10.92 5.29
C ARG A 259 -17.83 -12.45 5.38
N VAL A 260 -16.89 -13.00 6.15
CA VAL A 260 -16.76 -14.43 6.40
C VAL A 260 -16.92 -14.80 7.88
N GLY A 261 -16.93 -13.83 8.76
CA GLY A 261 -17.10 -13.99 10.21
C GLY A 261 -16.70 -12.74 10.96
N SER A 262 -16.34 -12.89 12.23
CA SER A 262 -15.85 -11.81 13.10
C SER A 262 -14.83 -12.36 14.10
N LEU A 263 -14.22 -11.50 14.91
CA LEU A 263 -13.34 -11.96 16.00
C LEU A 263 -14.08 -12.72 17.10
N ASP A 264 -15.41 -12.54 17.22
CA ASP A 264 -16.24 -13.28 18.18
C ASP A 264 -16.78 -14.61 17.61
N ASP A 265 -16.86 -14.72 16.28
CA ASP A 265 -17.20 -15.94 15.54
C ASP A 265 -16.16 -16.12 14.41
N PRO A 266 -14.94 -16.59 14.77
CA PRO A 266 -13.82 -16.58 13.84
C PRO A 266 -13.93 -17.66 12.78
N PRO A 267 -13.80 -17.29 11.49
CA PRO A 267 -13.90 -18.25 10.38
C PRO A 267 -12.71 -19.20 10.35
N SER A 268 -12.89 -20.35 9.70
CA SER A 268 -11.76 -21.21 9.36
C SER A 268 -10.89 -20.58 8.25
N ARG A 269 -9.65 -21.01 8.15
CA ARG A 269 -8.74 -20.60 7.07
C ARG A 269 -9.33 -20.94 5.69
N GLU A 270 -9.88 -22.14 5.54
CA GLU A 270 -10.49 -22.62 4.30
C GLU A 270 -11.66 -21.74 3.86
N ALA A 271 -12.49 -21.27 4.82
CA ALA A 271 -13.60 -20.35 4.54
C ALA A 271 -13.09 -19.01 4.00
N ILE A 272 -12.02 -18.46 4.60
CA ILE A 272 -11.39 -17.21 4.12
C ILE A 272 -10.82 -17.40 2.71
N GLU A 273 -10.08 -18.49 2.46
CA GLU A 273 -9.44 -18.77 1.17
C GLU A 273 -10.46 -19.05 0.06
N ALA A 274 -11.51 -19.79 0.36
CA ALA A 274 -12.61 -20.05 -0.58
C ALA A 274 -13.32 -18.76 -0.99
N LYS A 275 -13.59 -17.87 -0.01
CA LYS A 275 -14.20 -16.57 -0.30
C LYS A 275 -13.23 -15.65 -1.07
N ALA A 276 -11.93 -15.67 -0.76
CA ALA A 276 -10.92 -14.91 -1.51
C ALA A 276 -10.90 -15.28 -2.99
N ALA A 277 -11.05 -16.56 -3.33
CA ALA A 277 -11.11 -17.05 -4.71
C ALA A 277 -12.30 -16.48 -5.50
N SER A 278 -13.40 -16.14 -4.85
CA SER A 278 -14.60 -15.59 -5.51
C SER A 278 -14.57 -14.07 -5.76
N ILE A 279 -13.60 -13.34 -5.18
CA ILE A 279 -13.59 -11.85 -5.20
C ILE A 279 -13.54 -11.28 -6.62
N ASN A 280 -12.76 -11.87 -7.53
CA ASN A 280 -12.67 -11.38 -8.91
C ASN A 280 -14.02 -11.48 -9.63
N GLY A 281 -14.70 -12.63 -9.51
CA GLY A 281 -16.04 -12.80 -10.10
C GLY A 281 -17.07 -11.85 -9.48
N LEU A 282 -16.98 -11.61 -8.18
CA LEU A 282 -17.84 -10.64 -7.49
C LEU A 282 -17.62 -9.22 -8.03
N LEU A 283 -16.35 -8.79 -8.17
CA LEU A 283 -16.01 -7.47 -8.71
C LEU A 283 -16.45 -7.30 -10.17
N GLU A 284 -16.23 -8.31 -11.01
CA GLU A 284 -16.67 -8.30 -12.40
C GLU A 284 -18.19 -8.17 -12.53
N HIS A 285 -18.94 -8.83 -11.65
CA HIS A 285 -20.38 -8.77 -11.64
C HIS A 285 -20.96 -7.45 -11.10
N LYS A 286 -20.34 -6.89 -10.07
CA LYS A 286 -20.87 -5.74 -9.32
C LYS A 286 -20.36 -4.39 -9.82
N LEU A 287 -19.15 -4.33 -10.33
CA LEU A 287 -18.60 -3.08 -10.86
C LEU A 287 -19.24 -2.71 -12.21
N PRO A 288 -19.46 -1.42 -12.47
CA PRO A 288 -19.77 -0.99 -13.81
C PRO A 288 -18.74 -1.53 -14.80
N PRO A 289 -19.13 -2.11 -15.95
CA PRO A 289 -18.20 -2.74 -16.90
C PRO A 289 -17.01 -1.84 -17.28
N ARG A 290 -17.28 -0.53 -17.46
CA ARG A 290 -16.23 0.44 -17.77
C ARG A 290 -15.19 0.57 -16.66
N VAL A 291 -15.58 0.50 -15.40
CA VAL A 291 -14.66 0.59 -14.25
C VAL A 291 -13.83 -0.68 -14.15
N TRP A 292 -14.46 -1.84 -14.29
CA TRP A 292 -13.79 -3.14 -14.26
C TRP A 292 -12.76 -3.26 -15.39
N GLN A 293 -13.15 -2.98 -16.64
CA GLN A 293 -12.26 -3.00 -17.80
C GLN A 293 -11.10 -2.02 -17.64
N SER A 294 -11.36 -0.82 -17.11
CA SER A 294 -10.32 0.17 -16.83
C SER A 294 -9.31 -0.35 -15.81
N THR A 295 -9.81 -0.99 -14.74
CA THR A 295 -8.97 -1.57 -13.68
C THR A 295 -8.06 -2.66 -14.26
N LEU A 296 -8.60 -3.56 -15.09
CA LEU A 296 -7.80 -4.60 -15.77
C LEU A 296 -6.76 -3.98 -16.71
N ALA A 297 -7.14 -2.95 -17.47
CA ALA A 297 -6.23 -2.30 -18.42
C ALA A 297 -5.03 -1.66 -17.74
N VAL A 298 -5.23 -0.92 -16.64
CA VAL A 298 -4.11 -0.28 -15.93
C VAL A 298 -3.25 -1.28 -15.16
N ASP A 299 -3.84 -2.37 -14.68
CA ASP A 299 -3.10 -3.48 -14.07
C ASP A 299 -2.21 -4.19 -15.08
N ALA A 300 -2.71 -4.39 -16.31
CA ALA A 300 -1.93 -4.93 -17.41
C ALA A 300 -0.71 -4.06 -17.75
N GLU A 301 -0.85 -2.72 -17.71
CA GLU A 301 0.27 -1.81 -17.94
C GLU A 301 1.31 -1.87 -16.82
N LEU A 302 0.91 -1.95 -15.57
CA LEU A 302 1.83 -2.14 -14.46
C LEU A 302 2.56 -3.49 -14.56
N THR A 303 1.83 -4.56 -14.90
CA THR A 303 2.41 -5.89 -15.13
C THR A 303 3.41 -5.86 -16.28
N ARG A 304 3.11 -5.17 -17.39
CA ARG A 304 4.04 -4.97 -18.52
C ARG A 304 5.33 -4.29 -18.08
N LEU A 305 5.23 -3.21 -17.29
CA LEU A 305 6.40 -2.52 -16.72
C LEU A 305 7.24 -3.50 -15.89
N CYS A 306 6.64 -4.21 -14.96
CA CYS A 306 7.34 -5.14 -14.06
C CYS A 306 8.03 -6.26 -14.85
N ARG A 307 7.34 -6.89 -15.80
CA ARG A 307 7.93 -7.93 -16.67
C ARG A 307 9.11 -7.41 -17.49
N SER A 308 9.04 -6.17 -17.98
CA SER A 308 10.12 -5.55 -18.76
C SER A 308 11.37 -5.20 -17.92
N LEU A 309 11.19 -4.95 -16.62
CA LEU A 309 12.26 -4.63 -15.68
C LEU A 309 12.91 -5.88 -15.06
N TYR A 310 12.16 -6.95 -14.90
CA TYR A 310 12.58 -8.12 -14.14
C TYR A 310 13.94 -8.71 -14.58
N PRO A 311 14.22 -8.91 -15.88
CA PRO A 311 15.52 -9.43 -16.32
C PRO A 311 16.69 -8.49 -15.96
N ALA A 312 16.48 -7.18 -16.04
CA ALA A 312 17.49 -6.18 -15.68
C ALA A 312 17.72 -6.17 -14.16
N TRP A 313 16.66 -6.29 -13.37
CA TRP A 313 16.77 -6.39 -11.92
C TRP A 313 17.56 -7.64 -11.49
N VAL A 314 17.33 -8.79 -12.11
CA VAL A 314 18.10 -10.02 -11.81
C VAL A 314 19.60 -9.78 -12.04
N ARG A 315 19.97 -9.15 -13.18
CA ARG A 315 21.36 -8.81 -13.49
C ARG A 315 21.95 -7.79 -12.50
N ASP A 316 21.22 -6.74 -12.15
CA ASP A 316 21.66 -5.73 -11.19
C ASP A 316 21.92 -6.38 -9.81
N ARG A 317 21.00 -7.22 -9.34
CA ARG A 317 21.15 -7.93 -8.08
C ARG A 317 22.38 -8.87 -8.06
N ALA A 318 22.64 -9.56 -9.16
CA ALA A 318 23.82 -10.42 -9.29
C ALA A 318 25.13 -9.60 -9.19
N ARG A 319 25.19 -8.44 -9.87
CA ARG A 319 26.36 -7.54 -9.79
C ARG A 319 26.58 -6.99 -8.37
N ARG A 320 25.51 -6.60 -7.65
CA ARG A 320 25.62 -6.08 -6.28
C ARG A 320 26.13 -7.12 -5.29
N ARG A 321 25.70 -8.38 -5.43
CA ARG A 321 26.20 -9.48 -4.59
C ARG A 321 27.70 -9.75 -4.74
N GLN A 322 28.29 -9.35 -5.84
CA GLN A 322 29.73 -9.49 -6.12
C GLN A 322 30.57 -8.33 -5.61
N ARG A 323 29.93 -7.24 -5.10
CA ARG A 323 30.61 -6.10 -4.50
C ARG A 323 30.63 -6.27 -2.98
N PRO A 324 31.82 -6.33 -2.32
CA PRO A 324 31.91 -6.57 -0.86
C PRO A 324 31.25 -5.48 0.01
N GLU A 325 31.10 -4.26 -0.51
CA GLU A 325 30.63 -3.09 0.22
C GLU A 325 29.10 -3.02 0.41
N ASP A 326 28.31 -3.86 -0.24
CA ASP A 326 26.84 -3.84 -0.21
C ASP A 326 26.22 -4.96 0.66
N ALA A 327 27.03 -5.68 1.44
CA ALA A 327 26.60 -6.83 2.26
C ALA A 327 26.09 -6.47 3.67
N ALA A 328 25.92 -5.18 4.00
CA ALA A 328 25.45 -4.71 5.31
C ALA A 328 23.99 -4.20 5.26
#